data_3aea87655d4ee9fc5e2229fd98a76221
#
_entry.id   3aea87655d4ee9fc5e2229fd98a76221
#
_cell.length_a   1.000
_cell.length_b   1.000
_cell.length_c   1.000
_cell.angle_alpha   90.00
_cell.angle_beta   90.00
_cell.angle_gamma   90.00
#
_symmetry.space_group_name_H-M   'P 1'
#
loop_
_entity.id
_entity.type
_entity.pdbx_description
1 polymer ?
#
loop_
_entity_poly.entity_id
_entity_poly.type
_entity_poly.pdbx_seq_one_letter_code
_entity_poly.pdbx_strand_id
1 'polypeptide(L)'
;MLKVYNAGEYIDSDLLTEFQDEYNCTVIYETFESNEMMYTKLQAGDAYDILIPSDYMIERLIREDYLQPIDWDRLTNAEGLNPDVMNKEYDPGNVYSVPYFWGNVGILYDKTVVDPADLSEGWNLLMDTKYAGNLYMYDSERDSFMIALKALGYSMNTHDENEIQAAYEWLIQQRDTMKPVYAGDDVIDNMIS
;
A
#
# COMPACT_ATOMS: atom_id res chain seq x y z
N MET A 1 -12.75 -24.82 -0.81
CA MET A 1 -13.07 -23.41 -1.04
C MET A 1 -12.01 -22.61 -0.32
N LEU A 2 -11.42 -21.63 -0.98
CA LEU A 2 -10.33 -20.76 -0.47
C LEU A 2 -10.80 -19.31 -0.56
N LYS A 3 -10.75 -18.57 0.54
CA LYS A 3 -11.10 -17.16 0.58
C LYS A 3 -9.83 -16.32 0.56
N VAL A 4 -9.68 -15.47 -0.45
CA VAL A 4 -8.53 -14.58 -0.66
C VAL A 4 -8.99 -13.13 -0.62
N TYR A 5 -8.33 -12.29 0.16
CA TYR A 5 -8.59 -10.86 0.26
C TYR A 5 -7.34 -10.08 -0.08
N ASN A 6 -7.36 -9.38 -1.20
CA ASN A 6 -6.20 -8.72 -1.80
C ASN A 6 -6.47 -7.23 -2.03
N ALA A 7 -5.43 -6.45 -2.25
CA ALA A 7 -5.57 -5.12 -2.82
C ALA A 7 -6.06 -5.21 -4.28
N GLY A 8 -6.70 -4.17 -4.78
CA GLY A 8 -7.09 -4.07 -6.17
C GLY A 8 -5.89 -4.17 -7.12
N GLU A 9 -6.11 -4.58 -8.35
CA GLU A 9 -5.11 -4.63 -9.45
C GLU A 9 -3.82 -5.45 -9.17
N TYR A 10 -3.80 -6.30 -8.12
CA TYR A 10 -2.60 -7.02 -7.67
C TYR A 10 -2.51 -8.47 -8.15
N ILE A 11 -3.42 -8.93 -9.01
CA ILE A 11 -3.38 -10.27 -9.59
C ILE A 11 -4.00 -10.28 -10.98
N ASP A 12 -3.47 -11.10 -11.87
CA ASP A 12 -4.14 -11.45 -13.11
C ASP A 12 -5.27 -12.44 -12.81
N SER A 13 -6.49 -12.12 -13.24
CA SER A 13 -7.68 -12.95 -12.99
C SER A 13 -7.58 -14.35 -13.59
N ASP A 14 -6.79 -14.52 -14.67
CA ASP A 14 -6.61 -15.82 -15.30
C ASP A 14 -5.87 -16.80 -14.38
N LEU A 15 -4.96 -16.29 -13.54
CA LEU A 15 -4.27 -17.10 -12.52
C LEU A 15 -5.21 -17.71 -11.49
N LEU A 16 -6.31 -17.01 -11.15
CA LEU A 16 -7.31 -17.56 -10.24
C LEU A 16 -8.03 -18.77 -10.87
N THR A 17 -8.30 -18.69 -12.18
CA THR A 17 -8.93 -19.79 -12.93
C THR A 17 -7.99 -20.97 -13.05
N GLU A 18 -6.75 -20.74 -13.43
CA GLU A 18 -5.71 -21.78 -13.52
C GLU A 18 -5.50 -22.49 -12.17
N PHE A 19 -5.44 -21.74 -11.07
CA PHE A 19 -5.31 -22.30 -9.73
C PHE A 19 -6.51 -23.16 -9.35
N GLN A 20 -7.73 -22.72 -9.65
CA GLN A 20 -8.94 -23.48 -9.37
C GLN A 20 -8.95 -24.81 -10.14
N ASP A 21 -8.52 -24.79 -11.40
CA ASP A 21 -8.47 -25.98 -12.26
C ASP A 21 -7.38 -26.95 -11.79
N GLU A 22 -6.18 -26.44 -11.46
CA GLU A 22 -5.04 -27.26 -11.01
C GLU A 22 -5.33 -27.97 -9.69
N TYR A 23 -5.91 -27.23 -8.72
CA TYR A 23 -6.12 -27.73 -7.36
C TYR A 23 -7.55 -28.25 -7.13
N ASN A 24 -8.41 -28.26 -8.15
CA ASN A 24 -9.82 -28.64 -8.07
C ASN A 24 -10.52 -27.98 -6.87
N CYS A 25 -10.38 -26.68 -6.74
CA CYS A 25 -10.95 -25.89 -5.65
C CYS A 25 -11.72 -24.68 -6.18
N THR A 26 -12.50 -24.03 -5.32
CA THR A 26 -13.15 -22.76 -5.61
C THR A 26 -12.44 -21.65 -4.84
N VAL A 27 -12.03 -20.60 -5.52
CA VAL A 27 -11.48 -19.39 -4.90
C VAL A 27 -12.59 -18.34 -4.81
N ILE A 28 -12.82 -17.82 -3.60
CA ILE A 28 -13.61 -16.62 -3.36
C ILE A 28 -12.59 -15.48 -3.23
N TYR A 29 -12.54 -14.65 -4.26
CA TYR A 29 -11.61 -13.53 -4.33
C TYR A 29 -12.34 -12.22 -4.06
N GLU A 30 -11.90 -11.48 -3.06
CA GLU A 30 -12.39 -10.15 -2.71
C GLU A 30 -11.25 -9.15 -2.74
N THR A 31 -11.57 -7.88 -2.99
CA THR A 31 -10.60 -6.79 -3.00
C THR A 31 -10.93 -5.74 -1.96
N PHE A 32 -9.89 -5.05 -1.47
CA PHE A 32 -10.01 -3.90 -0.58
C PHE A 32 -9.31 -2.68 -1.19
N GLU A 33 -9.79 -1.51 -0.87
CA GLU A 33 -9.22 -0.23 -1.32
C GLU A 33 -8.12 0.25 -0.39
N SER A 34 -8.22 -0.06 0.91
CA SER A 34 -7.20 0.29 1.91
C SER A 34 -6.99 -0.82 2.94
N ASN A 35 -5.78 -0.87 3.53
CA ASN A 35 -5.48 -1.81 4.60
C ASN A 35 -6.38 -1.58 5.83
N GLU A 36 -6.80 -0.35 6.09
CA GLU A 36 -7.68 0.03 7.18
C GLU A 36 -9.10 -0.53 6.98
N MET A 37 -9.59 -0.51 5.73
CA MET A 37 -10.88 -1.13 5.37
C MET A 37 -10.82 -2.65 5.55
N MET A 38 -9.75 -3.30 5.07
CA MET A 38 -9.51 -4.72 5.28
C MET A 38 -9.51 -5.05 6.78
N TYR A 39 -8.74 -4.31 7.58
CA TYR A 39 -8.66 -4.51 9.02
C TYR A 39 -10.02 -4.36 9.72
N THR A 40 -10.82 -3.37 9.31
CA THR A 40 -12.17 -3.16 9.87
C THR A 40 -13.08 -4.38 9.62
N LYS A 41 -13.00 -5.01 8.45
CA LYS A 41 -13.73 -6.25 8.16
C LYS A 41 -13.30 -7.41 9.07
N LEU A 42 -11.99 -7.58 9.28
CA LEU A 42 -11.48 -8.61 10.21
C LEU A 42 -11.98 -8.37 11.62
N GLN A 43 -12.00 -7.12 12.10
CA GLN A 43 -12.56 -6.77 13.40
C GLN A 43 -14.08 -7.08 13.51
N ALA A 44 -14.80 -6.98 12.41
CA ALA A 44 -16.21 -7.34 12.35
C ALA A 44 -16.47 -8.86 12.39
N GLY A 45 -15.41 -9.68 12.31
CA GLY A 45 -15.47 -11.14 12.40
C GLY A 45 -15.44 -11.84 11.04
N ASP A 46 -15.18 -11.12 9.95
CA ASP A 46 -14.95 -11.77 8.66
C ASP A 46 -13.64 -12.57 8.70
N ALA A 47 -13.65 -13.75 8.12
CA ALA A 47 -12.51 -14.66 8.10
C ALA A 47 -12.09 -14.97 6.66
N TYR A 48 -10.77 -14.96 6.44
CA TYR A 48 -10.13 -15.26 5.17
C TYR A 48 -9.03 -16.30 5.37
N ASP A 49 -8.74 -17.07 4.33
CA ASP A 49 -7.65 -18.04 4.34
C ASP A 49 -6.33 -17.37 3.96
N ILE A 50 -6.37 -16.38 3.06
CA ILE A 50 -5.22 -15.60 2.62
C ILE A 50 -5.57 -14.11 2.63
N LEU A 51 -4.67 -13.29 3.22
CA LEU A 51 -4.70 -11.84 3.22
C LEU A 51 -3.44 -11.32 2.52
N ILE A 52 -3.56 -10.27 1.72
CA ILE A 52 -2.41 -9.64 1.04
C ILE A 52 -2.32 -8.16 1.45
N PRO A 53 -2.03 -7.84 2.71
CA PRO A 53 -1.86 -6.48 3.19
C PRO A 53 -0.43 -5.96 3.00
N SER A 54 -0.25 -4.66 3.26
CA SER A 54 1.07 -4.06 3.35
C SER A 54 1.80 -4.44 4.65
N ASP A 55 3.11 -4.25 4.65
CA ASP A 55 4.04 -4.61 5.74
C ASP A 55 3.61 -4.09 7.12
N TYR A 56 3.26 -2.82 7.25
CA TYR A 56 2.82 -2.22 8.51
C TYR A 56 1.53 -2.85 9.06
N MET A 57 0.66 -3.30 8.16
CA MET A 57 -0.57 -3.98 8.55
C MET A 57 -0.28 -5.44 8.95
N ILE A 58 0.68 -6.12 8.30
CA ILE A 58 1.17 -7.43 8.73
C ILE A 58 1.68 -7.36 10.16
N GLU A 59 2.54 -6.37 10.48
CA GLU A 59 3.05 -6.15 11.84
C GLU A 59 1.91 -6.01 12.85
N ARG A 60 0.88 -5.23 12.51
CA ARG A 60 -0.30 -5.06 13.36
C ARG A 60 -1.07 -6.35 13.56
N LEU A 61 -1.34 -7.08 12.48
CA LEU A 61 -2.09 -8.35 12.52
C LEU A 61 -1.34 -9.43 13.32
N ILE A 62 0.00 -9.47 13.26
CA ILE A 62 0.83 -10.35 14.09
C ILE A 62 0.66 -10.00 15.56
N ARG A 63 0.82 -8.72 15.92
CA ARG A 63 0.73 -8.23 17.29
C ARG A 63 -0.66 -8.48 17.92
N GLU A 64 -1.69 -8.51 17.10
CA GLU A 64 -3.09 -8.70 17.53
C GLU A 64 -3.59 -10.15 17.33
N ASP A 65 -2.70 -11.10 17.03
CA ASP A 65 -2.98 -12.54 16.91
C ASP A 65 -4.03 -12.91 15.82
N TYR A 66 -4.06 -12.13 14.71
CA TYR A 66 -4.93 -12.44 13.57
C TYR A 66 -4.35 -13.48 12.62
N LEU A 67 -3.03 -13.68 12.62
CA LEU A 67 -2.34 -14.51 11.65
C LEU A 67 -1.89 -15.85 12.23
N GLN A 68 -1.84 -16.87 11.38
CA GLN A 68 -1.28 -18.17 11.72
C GLN A 68 0.13 -18.31 11.14
N PRO A 69 1.05 -19.02 11.83
CA PRO A 69 2.38 -19.29 11.28
C PRO A 69 2.32 -20.09 9.99
N ILE A 70 3.22 -19.76 9.07
CA ILE A 70 3.39 -20.45 7.78
C ILE A 70 4.18 -21.71 7.98
N ASP A 71 3.70 -22.82 7.43
CA ASP A 71 4.44 -24.08 7.33
C ASP A 71 5.32 -24.03 6.05
N TRP A 72 6.55 -23.56 6.23
CA TRP A 72 7.53 -23.41 5.14
C TRP A 72 7.90 -24.72 4.47
N ASP A 73 7.84 -25.87 5.17
CA ASP A 73 8.15 -27.17 4.61
C ASP A 73 7.15 -27.59 3.51
N ARG A 74 5.98 -26.95 3.49
CA ARG A 74 4.94 -27.18 2.48
C ARG A 74 5.03 -26.23 1.29
N LEU A 75 5.86 -25.19 1.35
CA LEU A 75 6.03 -24.20 0.28
C LEU A 75 7.16 -24.62 -0.68
N THR A 76 6.86 -25.52 -1.61
CA THR A 76 7.85 -26.11 -2.51
C THR A 76 8.51 -25.12 -3.47
N ASN A 77 7.90 -23.95 -3.70
CA ASN A 77 8.40 -22.92 -4.62
C ASN A 77 9.11 -21.76 -3.88
N ALA A 78 9.34 -21.89 -2.57
CA ALA A 78 9.96 -20.84 -1.76
C ALA A 78 11.37 -20.44 -2.21
N GLU A 79 12.10 -21.35 -2.88
CA GLU A 79 13.44 -21.07 -3.42
C GLU A 79 13.46 -19.96 -4.48
N GLY A 80 12.31 -19.67 -5.11
CA GLY A 80 12.16 -18.59 -6.08
C GLY A 80 11.97 -17.19 -5.48
N LEU A 81 11.83 -17.08 -4.16
CA LEU A 81 11.63 -15.78 -3.50
C LEU A 81 12.90 -14.94 -3.49
N ASN A 82 12.75 -13.64 -3.74
CA ASN A 82 13.86 -12.71 -3.68
C ASN A 82 14.35 -12.54 -2.22
N PRO A 83 15.60 -12.90 -1.89
CA PRO A 83 16.11 -12.80 -0.53
C PRO A 83 16.16 -11.36 0.00
N ASP A 84 16.25 -10.35 -0.89
CA ASP A 84 16.33 -8.96 -0.49
C ASP A 84 15.03 -8.43 0.16
N VAL A 85 13.90 -9.10 -0.07
CA VAL A 85 12.61 -8.73 0.54
C VAL A 85 12.18 -9.65 1.67
N MET A 86 12.99 -10.67 1.98
CA MET A 86 12.77 -11.59 3.10
C MET A 86 13.29 -11.02 4.42
N ASN A 87 12.83 -11.60 5.52
CA ASN A 87 13.32 -11.36 6.89
C ASN A 87 13.34 -9.87 7.28
N LYS A 88 12.24 -9.18 7.03
CA LYS A 88 12.07 -7.77 7.39
C LYS A 88 11.63 -7.61 8.84
N GLU A 89 11.82 -6.40 9.38
CA GLU A 89 11.54 -6.07 10.79
C GLU A 89 10.08 -6.30 11.19
N TYR A 90 9.14 -6.17 10.28
CA TYR A 90 7.71 -6.39 10.53
C TYR A 90 7.34 -7.88 10.74
N ASP A 91 8.15 -8.81 10.22
CA ASP A 91 7.98 -10.26 10.42
C ASP A 91 9.36 -10.97 10.40
N PRO A 92 10.13 -10.88 11.50
CA PRO A 92 11.45 -11.49 11.55
C PRO A 92 11.38 -13.01 11.36
N GLY A 93 12.14 -13.51 10.40
CA GLY A 93 12.15 -14.93 10.02
C GLY A 93 11.01 -15.34 9.10
N ASN A 94 10.17 -14.41 8.65
CA ASN A 94 9.00 -14.71 7.81
C ASN A 94 8.10 -15.80 8.41
N VAL A 95 7.77 -15.66 9.68
CA VAL A 95 6.97 -16.65 10.41
C VAL A 95 5.52 -16.64 9.92
N TYR A 96 5.00 -15.46 9.57
CA TYR A 96 3.58 -15.25 9.26
C TYR A 96 3.32 -14.78 7.85
N SER A 97 4.35 -14.34 7.10
CA SER A 97 4.17 -13.74 5.79
C SER A 97 5.15 -14.24 4.73
N VAL A 98 4.66 -14.27 3.49
CA VAL A 98 5.47 -14.49 2.29
C VAL A 98 5.44 -13.21 1.47
N PRO A 99 6.59 -12.62 1.07
CA PRO A 99 6.61 -11.44 0.21
C PRO A 99 5.92 -11.71 -1.13
N TYR A 100 5.05 -10.81 -1.53
CA TYR A 100 4.29 -10.88 -2.78
C TYR A 100 4.74 -9.83 -3.78
N PHE A 101 4.50 -8.56 -3.46
CA PHE A 101 4.98 -7.42 -4.23
C PHE A 101 5.79 -6.46 -3.37
N TRP A 102 6.66 -5.70 -4.00
CA TRP A 102 7.29 -4.52 -3.44
C TRP A 102 7.37 -3.44 -4.52
N GLY A 103 7.41 -2.19 -4.12
CA GLY A 103 7.44 -1.08 -5.05
C GLY A 103 7.94 0.21 -4.41
N ASN A 104 7.93 1.26 -5.22
CA ASN A 104 8.26 2.61 -4.80
C ASN A 104 7.05 3.51 -5.00
N VAL A 105 6.87 4.44 -4.07
CA VAL A 105 5.94 5.56 -4.26
C VAL A 105 6.67 6.73 -4.88
N GLY A 106 6.05 7.39 -5.84
CA GLY A 106 6.61 8.52 -6.56
C GLY A 106 5.53 9.48 -7.04
N ILE A 107 5.95 10.61 -7.60
CA ILE A 107 5.06 11.56 -8.24
C ILE A 107 4.98 11.21 -9.72
N LEU A 108 3.78 10.85 -10.17
CA LEU A 108 3.45 10.78 -11.60
C LEU A 108 2.94 12.16 -12.03
N TYR A 109 3.44 12.67 -13.15
CA TYR A 109 3.04 13.99 -13.63
C TYR A 109 2.85 14.04 -15.14
N ASP A 110 1.94 14.90 -15.59
CA ASP A 110 1.80 15.24 -16.99
C ASP A 110 2.91 16.21 -17.40
N LYS A 111 3.84 15.73 -18.24
CA LYS A 111 4.98 16.51 -18.77
C LYS A 111 4.58 17.66 -19.70
N THR A 112 3.32 17.76 -20.08
CA THR A 112 2.79 18.90 -20.87
C THR A 112 2.30 20.03 -19.99
N VAL A 113 2.06 19.75 -18.69
CA VAL A 113 1.53 20.69 -17.70
C VAL A 113 2.63 21.12 -16.70
N VAL A 114 3.39 20.14 -16.19
CA VAL A 114 4.42 20.41 -15.18
C VAL A 114 5.71 20.93 -15.85
N ASP A 115 6.17 22.08 -15.38
CA ASP A 115 7.42 22.66 -15.86
C ASP A 115 8.61 21.77 -15.40
N PRO A 116 9.49 21.36 -16.33
CA PRO A 116 10.67 20.57 -15.96
C PRO A 116 11.56 21.21 -14.89
N ALA A 117 11.58 22.56 -14.77
CA ALA A 117 12.35 23.25 -13.76
C ALA A 117 11.83 22.99 -12.33
N ASP A 118 10.52 22.80 -12.18
CA ASP A 118 9.87 22.59 -10.89
C ASP A 118 10.11 21.16 -10.35
N LEU A 119 10.53 20.21 -11.20
CA LEU A 119 10.82 18.84 -10.78
C LEU A 119 11.95 18.74 -9.74
N SER A 120 12.82 19.76 -9.67
CA SER A 120 13.87 19.85 -8.66
C SER A 120 13.35 20.03 -7.24
N GLU A 121 12.07 20.41 -7.06
CA GLU A 121 11.41 20.54 -5.77
C GLU A 121 11.12 19.19 -5.08
N GLY A 122 11.16 18.08 -5.85
CA GLY A 122 10.90 16.75 -5.33
C GLY A 122 9.49 16.67 -4.73
N TRP A 123 9.37 16.19 -3.50
CA TRP A 123 8.07 16.07 -2.82
C TRP A 123 7.40 17.42 -2.54
N ASN A 124 8.15 18.53 -2.50
CA ASN A 124 7.57 19.86 -2.29
C ASN A 124 6.77 20.35 -3.50
N LEU A 125 6.92 19.73 -4.68
CA LEU A 125 6.07 19.97 -5.84
C LEU A 125 4.57 19.82 -5.48
N LEU A 126 4.24 18.93 -4.53
CA LEU A 126 2.88 18.71 -4.06
C LEU A 126 2.32 19.86 -3.20
N MET A 127 3.14 20.89 -2.95
CA MET A 127 2.77 22.14 -2.25
C MET A 127 2.91 23.38 -3.14
N ASP A 128 3.37 23.23 -4.40
CA ASP A 128 3.46 24.34 -5.34
C ASP A 128 2.06 24.77 -5.79
N THR A 129 1.64 25.96 -5.32
CA THR A 129 0.32 26.53 -5.60
C THR A 129 0.05 26.79 -7.09
N LYS A 130 1.08 26.77 -7.92
CA LYS A 130 0.96 26.80 -9.39
C LYS A 130 0.09 25.65 -9.93
N TYR A 131 0.07 24.51 -9.21
CA TYR A 131 -0.66 23.30 -9.57
C TYR A 131 -1.89 23.05 -8.71
N ALA A 132 -2.31 24.03 -7.91
CA ALA A 132 -3.46 23.89 -7.03
C ALA A 132 -4.74 23.52 -7.81
N GLY A 133 -5.47 22.53 -7.32
CA GLY A 133 -6.68 22.02 -7.96
C GLY A 133 -6.43 21.00 -9.10
N ASN A 134 -5.15 20.71 -9.43
CA ASN A 134 -4.76 19.72 -10.43
C ASN A 134 -3.88 18.63 -9.81
N LEU A 135 -4.26 18.14 -8.65
CA LEU A 135 -3.47 17.23 -7.85
C LEU A 135 -4.33 16.07 -7.36
N TYR A 136 -3.81 14.87 -7.55
CA TYR A 136 -4.30 13.68 -6.87
C TYR A 136 -3.37 13.33 -5.70
N MET A 137 -3.96 12.90 -4.60
CA MET A 137 -3.26 12.27 -3.48
C MET A 137 -3.81 10.86 -3.28
N TYR A 138 -2.96 9.94 -2.90
CA TYR A 138 -3.38 8.57 -2.64
C TYR A 138 -4.26 8.51 -1.39
N ASP A 139 -5.42 7.86 -1.49
CA ASP A 139 -6.38 7.70 -0.38
C ASP A 139 -5.92 6.57 0.56
N SER A 140 -4.76 6.79 1.15
CA SER A 140 -4.12 5.92 2.13
C SER A 140 -3.48 6.78 3.21
N GLU A 141 -3.83 6.54 4.47
CA GLU A 141 -3.25 7.25 5.61
C GLU A 141 -1.73 7.06 5.64
N ARG A 142 -1.26 5.83 5.52
CA ARG A 142 0.16 5.50 5.61
C ARG A 142 0.98 6.18 4.51
N ASP A 143 0.53 6.12 3.27
CA ASP A 143 1.24 6.70 2.14
C ASP A 143 1.22 8.23 2.18
N SER A 144 0.10 8.83 2.57
CA SER A 144 0.00 10.28 2.73
C SER A 144 0.97 10.80 3.80
N PHE A 145 1.05 10.14 4.96
CA PHE A 145 2.03 10.49 6.00
C PHE A 145 3.47 10.27 5.53
N MET A 146 3.75 9.17 4.82
CA MET A 146 5.06 8.90 4.24
C MET A 146 5.50 10.05 3.32
N ILE A 147 4.62 10.51 2.43
CA ILE A 147 4.89 11.63 1.51
C ILE A 147 5.22 12.90 2.30
N ALA A 148 4.41 13.25 3.30
CA ALA A 148 4.63 14.44 4.12
C ALA A 148 5.95 14.37 4.91
N LEU A 149 6.25 13.23 5.52
CA LEU A 149 7.51 13.00 6.22
C LEU A 149 8.71 13.16 5.28
N LYS A 150 8.64 12.60 4.07
CA LYS A 150 9.70 12.73 3.08
C LYS A 150 9.86 14.16 2.59
N ALA A 151 8.76 14.91 2.39
CA ALA A 151 8.80 16.32 2.04
C ALA A 151 9.47 17.16 3.11
N LEU A 152 9.28 16.81 4.39
CA LEU A 152 9.90 17.46 5.54
C LEU A 152 11.34 16.98 5.84
N GLY A 153 11.83 15.96 5.11
CA GLY A 153 13.18 15.41 5.30
C GLY A 153 13.30 14.39 6.44
N TYR A 154 12.17 13.91 6.94
CA TYR A 154 12.11 12.91 8.01
C TYR A 154 12.14 11.47 7.49
N SER A 155 12.35 10.52 8.40
CA SER A 155 12.17 9.10 8.10
C SER A 155 10.70 8.77 7.91
N MET A 156 10.36 8.03 6.84
CA MET A 156 9.01 7.52 6.66
C MET A 156 8.58 6.50 7.74
N ASN A 157 9.53 5.97 8.50
CA ASN A 157 9.31 5.02 9.58
C ASN A 157 9.62 5.66 10.96
N THR A 158 9.49 6.98 11.07
CA THR A 158 9.72 7.65 12.36
C THR A 158 8.66 7.25 13.38
N HIS A 159 9.08 7.21 14.65
CA HIS A 159 8.20 7.09 15.82
C HIS A 159 8.22 8.37 16.68
N ASP A 160 8.88 9.43 16.21
CA ASP A 160 8.90 10.73 16.91
C ASP A 160 7.56 11.44 16.71
N GLU A 161 6.85 11.67 17.82
CA GLU A 161 5.54 12.32 17.81
C GLU A 161 5.59 13.74 17.23
N ASN A 162 6.70 14.48 17.37
CA ASN A 162 6.83 15.83 16.82
C ASN A 162 6.97 15.79 15.29
N GLU A 163 7.69 14.80 14.74
CA GLU A 163 7.81 14.60 13.30
C GLU A 163 6.47 14.16 12.70
N ILE A 164 5.75 13.28 13.39
CA ILE A 164 4.39 12.85 12.98
C ILE A 164 3.43 14.04 13.02
N GLN A 165 3.48 14.87 14.07
CA GLN A 165 2.66 16.07 14.17
C GLN A 165 2.97 17.08 13.05
N ALA A 166 4.26 17.28 12.74
CA ALA A 166 4.68 18.15 11.64
C ALA A 166 4.16 17.64 10.28
N ALA A 167 4.20 16.33 10.06
CA ALA A 167 3.65 15.72 8.85
C ALA A 167 2.13 15.91 8.76
N TYR A 168 1.41 15.76 9.87
CA TYR A 168 -0.03 16.04 9.93
C TYR A 168 -0.33 17.51 9.57
N GLU A 169 0.40 18.46 10.12
CA GLU A 169 0.23 19.88 9.82
C GLU A 169 0.53 20.19 8.34
N TRP A 170 1.56 19.56 7.77
CA TRP A 170 1.86 19.64 6.35
C TRP A 170 0.71 19.14 5.49
N LEU A 171 0.11 17.98 5.83
CA LEU A 171 -1.05 17.42 5.11
C LEU A 171 -2.29 18.33 5.20
N ILE A 172 -2.55 18.92 6.36
CA ILE A 172 -3.64 19.88 6.53
C ILE A 172 -3.42 21.11 5.65
N GLN A 173 -2.21 21.67 5.66
CA GLN A 173 -1.86 22.80 4.82
C GLN A 173 -1.98 22.44 3.32
N GLN A 174 -1.48 21.29 2.92
CA GLN A 174 -1.59 20.79 1.55
C GLN A 174 -3.06 20.68 1.11
N ARG A 175 -3.88 20.03 1.92
CA ARG A 175 -5.33 19.91 1.65
C ARG A 175 -5.99 21.28 1.43
N ASP A 176 -5.69 22.23 2.31
CA ASP A 176 -6.37 23.52 2.31
C ASP A 176 -5.89 24.43 1.17
N THR A 177 -4.62 24.33 0.78
CA THR A 177 -4.01 25.15 -0.28
C THR A 177 -4.10 24.52 -1.66
N MET A 178 -3.81 23.23 -1.76
CA MET A 178 -3.72 22.52 -3.04
C MET A 178 -5.04 21.90 -3.49
N LYS A 179 -5.95 21.62 -2.54
CA LYS A 179 -7.26 21.00 -2.79
C LYS A 179 -7.16 19.71 -3.61
N PRO A 180 -6.36 18.73 -3.15
CA PRO A 180 -6.19 17.49 -3.88
C PRO A 180 -7.49 16.70 -3.96
N VAL A 181 -7.62 15.89 -5.01
CA VAL A 181 -8.59 14.81 -5.07
C VAL A 181 -7.92 13.57 -4.48
N TYR A 182 -8.53 12.96 -3.47
CA TYR A 182 -8.05 11.69 -2.93
C TYR A 182 -8.61 10.56 -3.79
N ALA A 183 -7.74 9.65 -4.22
CA ALA A 183 -8.08 8.57 -5.13
C ALA A 183 -7.28 7.31 -4.82
N GLY A 184 -7.88 6.17 -5.09
CA GLY A 184 -7.23 4.86 -5.13
C GLY A 184 -6.78 4.51 -6.55
N ASP A 185 -7.04 3.28 -6.98
CA ASP A 185 -6.68 2.79 -8.32
C ASP A 185 -7.46 3.50 -9.45
N ASP A 186 -8.60 4.12 -9.14
CA ASP A 186 -9.38 4.95 -10.06
C ASP A 186 -8.61 6.16 -10.60
N VAL A 187 -7.51 6.56 -9.97
CA VAL A 187 -6.61 7.61 -10.49
C VAL A 187 -6.04 7.25 -11.87
N ILE A 188 -5.89 5.96 -12.18
CA ILE A 188 -5.35 5.49 -13.46
C ILE A 188 -6.26 5.96 -14.59
N ASP A 189 -7.56 5.71 -14.50
CA ASP A 189 -8.54 6.13 -15.48
C ASP A 189 -8.69 7.66 -15.54
N ASN A 190 -8.64 8.31 -14.39
CA ASN A 190 -8.74 9.76 -14.27
C ASN A 190 -7.55 10.50 -14.89
N MET A 191 -6.36 9.91 -14.90
CA MET A 191 -5.15 10.49 -15.51
C MET A 191 -5.07 10.27 -17.02
N ILE A 192 -5.83 9.29 -17.57
CA ILE A 192 -5.85 8.95 -18.99
C ILE A 192 -6.93 9.75 -19.75
N SER A 193 -7.99 10.16 -19.07
CA SER A 193 -9.15 10.89 -19.64
C SER A 193 -8.89 12.38 -19.78
#